data_8de7f71feedc64122212d8c8937d2a99
#
_entry.id   8de7f71feedc64122212d8c8937d2a99
#
_cell.length_a   1.000
_cell.length_b   1.000
_cell.length_c   1.000
_cell.angle_alpha   90.00
_cell.angle_beta   90.00
_cell.angle_gamma   90.00
#
_symmetry.space_group_name_H-M   'P 1'
#
loop_
_entity.id
_entity.type
_entity.pdbx_description
1 polymer ?
#
loop_
_entity_poly.entity_id
_entity_poly.type
_entity_poly.pdbx_seq_one_letter_code
_entity_poly.pdbx_strand_id
1 'polypeptide(L)'
;NGDYKGCYQLCDHIDVRKNRVEIEEMSSGDLTGGYMIEIDAYADAEPKKFYTKLYNIPVTIKYPDDDEITYEQENYIASHFIKLTTAVYSSGYSDPANGFGQYMDIETFLRHFLVGEYSGNTDTYWSVRMTKKKDDDKFNFGPVWDFDLAFENDRSTYPINENAKLTNEWLCMQ
;
A
#
# COMPACT_ATOMS: atom_id res chain seq x y z
N ASN A 1 21.11 -36.17 -1.34
CA ASN A 1 22.10 -36.26 -0.27
C ASN A 1 21.48 -36.26 1.14
N GLY A 2 20.17 -35.95 1.30
CA GLY A 2 19.46 -36.05 2.57
C GLY A 2 19.74 -34.96 3.61
N ASP A 3 20.60 -34.00 3.33
CA ASP A 3 20.84 -32.88 4.24
C ASP A 3 19.71 -31.86 4.14
N TYR A 4 19.03 -31.60 5.24
CA TYR A 4 18.03 -30.53 5.32
C TYR A 4 18.70 -29.16 5.20
N LYS A 5 18.28 -28.36 4.23
CA LYS A 5 18.83 -27.02 3.95
C LYS A 5 17.88 -25.88 4.30
N GLY A 6 16.73 -26.18 4.88
CA GLY A 6 15.70 -25.21 5.25
C GLY A 6 14.47 -25.28 4.36
N CYS A 7 13.47 -24.48 4.70
CA CYS A 7 12.33 -24.19 3.86
C CYS A 7 12.59 -22.93 3.05
N TYR A 8 12.25 -22.94 1.78
CA TYR A 8 12.43 -21.81 0.88
C TYR A 8 11.11 -21.49 0.21
N GLN A 9 10.81 -20.19 0.15
CA GLN A 9 9.70 -19.69 -0.62
C GLN A 9 10.19 -19.23 -2.00
N LEU A 10 9.60 -19.75 -3.05
CA LEU A 10 9.79 -19.23 -4.40
C LEU A 10 8.66 -18.26 -4.69
N CYS A 11 8.97 -16.99 -4.80
CA CYS A 11 8.01 -15.94 -5.11
C CYS A 11 8.56 -15.02 -6.21
N ASP A 12 7.66 -14.30 -6.86
CA ASP A 12 8.03 -13.27 -7.81
C ASP A 12 8.40 -11.97 -7.08
N HIS A 13 9.43 -11.30 -7.54
CA HIS A 13 9.83 -10.01 -6.98
C HIS A 13 8.85 -8.92 -7.43
N ILE A 14 8.39 -8.09 -6.47
CA ILE A 14 7.61 -6.90 -6.78
C ILE A 14 8.58 -5.82 -7.27
N ASP A 15 8.48 -5.52 -8.55
CA ASP A 15 9.43 -4.66 -9.26
C ASP A 15 8.70 -3.83 -10.32
N VAL A 16 9.16 -2.59 -10.52
CA VAL A 16 8.61 -1.67 -11.51
C VAL A 16 9.23 -1.97 -12.87
N ARG A 17 8.50 -2.68 -13.69
CA ARG A 17 8.87 -3.02 -15.07
C ARG A 17 7.72 -3.64 -15.84
N LYS A 18 7.91 -3.79 -17.15
CA LYS A 18 6.94 -4.46 -18.01
C LYS A 18 6.58 -5.86 -17.51
N ASN A 19 5.29 -6.18 -17.50
CA ASN A 19 4.69 -7.43 -17.01
C ASN A 19 4.90 -7.67 -15.51
N ARG A 20 5.18 -6.64 -14.74
CA ARG A 20 5.24 -6.61 -13.28
C ARG A 20 4.37 -5.46 -12.79
N VAL A 21 4.92 -4.53 -12.03
CA VAL A 21 4.22 -3.29 -11.71
C VAL A 21 4.39 -2.32 -12.89
N GLU A 22 3.35 -2.21 -13.70
CA GLU A 22 3.36 -1.40 -14.93
C GLU A 22 3.02 0.06 -14.59
N ILE A 23 4.00 0.78 -14.12
CA ILE A 23 4.01 2.24 -14.04
C ILE A 23 5.21 2.76 -14.84
N GLU A 24 5.15 4.03 -15.23
CA GLU A 24 6.22 4.65 -16.00
C GLU A 24 7.50 4.72 -15.19
N GLU A 25 8.62 4.33 -15.81
CA GLU A 25 9.93 4.50 -15.21
C GLU A 25 10.24 5.99 -15.02
N MET A 26 10.77 6.32 -13.84
CA MET A 26 11.13 7.68 -13.48
C MET A 26 12.36 8.12 -14.26
N SER A 27 12.28 9.28 -14.90
CA SER A 27 13.43 9.92 -15.52
C SER A 27 13.97 11.06 -14.69
N SER A 28 15.24 11.38 -14.89
CA SER A 28 15.90 12.51 -14.22
C SER A 28 15.15 13.82 -14.48
N GLY A 29 14.75 14.51 -13.41
CA GLY A 29 14.01 15.77 -13.48
C GLY A 29 12.50 15.64 -13.64
N ASP A 30 11.97 14.45 -13.77
CA ASP A 30 10.53 14.20 -13.75
C ASP A 30 10.02 14.18 -12.30
N LEU A 31 8.94 14.89 -12.03
CA LEU A 31 8.32 14.92 -10.70
C LEU A 31 7.01 14.14 -10.63
N THR A 32 6.30 14.06 -11.76
CA THR A 32 4.94 13.48 -11.78
C THR A 32 4.93 11.99 -12.07
N GLY A 33 6.08 11.44 -12.48
CA GLY A 33 6.25 10.09 -12.99
C GLY A 33 5.97 9.01 -11.98
N GLY A 34 6.10 7.76 -12.42
CA GLY A 34 5.70 6.58 -11.67
C GLY A 34 6.33 6.48 -10.27
N TYR A 35 5.50 6.27 -9.26
CA TYR A 35 5.95 6.02 -7.88
C TYR A 35 5.32 4.74 -7.36
N MET A 36 6.06 4.04 -6.50
CA MET A 36 5.51 3.00 -5.64
C MET A 36 5.86 3.34 -4.19
N ILE A 37 4.84 3.40 -3.36
CA ILE A 37 4.96 3.65 -1.92
C ILE A 37 4.32 2.51 -1.14
N GLU A 38 4.64 2.42 0.14
CA GLU A 38 4.08 1.43 1.04
C GLU A 38 3.72 2.07 2.38
N ILE A 39 2.49 1.85 2.86
CA ILE A 39 2.16 2.08 4.27
C ILE A 39 2.77 0.90 5.03
N ASP A 40 3.76 1.18 5.88
CA ASP A 40 4.62 0.17 6.45
C ASP A 40 4.88 0.45 7.94
N ALA A 41 4.46 -0.46 8.79
CA ALA A 41 4.69 -0.35 10.23
C ALA A 41 6.19 -0.31 10.60
N TYR A 42 7.05 -0.84 9.76
CA TYR A 42 8.51 -0.90 9.94
C TYR A 42 9.25 0.21 9.18
N ALA A 43 8.57 1.26 8.77
CA ALA A 43 9.15 2.37 8.01
C ALA A 43 10.42 2.97 8.64
N ASP A 44 10.59 2.89 9.96
CA ASP A 44 11.81 3.39 10.64
C ASP A 44 13.10 2.71 10.17
N ALA A 45 13.03 1.47 9.72
CA ALA A 45 14.16 0.73 9.20
C ALA A 45 14.53 1.11 7.76
N GLU A 46 13.64 1.79 7.04
CA GLU A 46 13.82 2.12 5.63
C GLU A 46 14.52 3.47 5.43
N PRO A 47 15.39 3.61 4.42
CA PRO A 47 16.14 4.84 4.17
C PRO A 47 15.26 5.97 3.64
N LYS A 48 14.28 5.67 2.79
CA LYS A 48 13.38 6.64 2.14
C LYS A 48 11.96 6.50 2.68
N LYS A 49 11.58 7.42 3.56
CA LYS A 49 10.31 7.40 4.27
C LYS A 49 9.81 8.79 4.60
N PHE A 50 8.52 8.87 4.88
CA PHE A 50 7.90 10.05 5.47
C PHE A 50 6.72 9.64 6.38
N TYR A 51 6.27 10.59 7.18
CA TYR A 51 5.11 10.43 8.05
C TYR A 51 4.07 11.49 7.74
N THR A 52 2.80 11.11 7.74
CA THR A 52 1.75 12.12 7.58
C THR A 52 1.63 12.94 8.88
N LYS A 53 1.32 14.25 8.73
CA LYS A 53 1.12 15.12 9.90
C LYS A 53 -0.11 14.72 10.72
N LEU A 54 -1.14 14.22 10.05
CA LEU A 54 -2.35 13.73 10.66
C LEU A 54 -2.21 12.21 10.81
N TYR A 55 -2.43 11.72 12.02
CA TYR A 55 -2.33 10.30 12.42
C TYR A 55 -0.95 9.65 12.31
N ASN A 56 0.08 10.39 11.91
CA ASN A 56 1.48 9.91 11.84
C ASN A 56 1.61 8.58 11.07
N ILE A 57 0.90 8.46 9.94
CA ILE A 57 0.94 7.26 9.11
C ILE A 57 2.34 7.09 8.54
N PRO A 58 3.01 5.96 8.80
CA PRO A 58 4.34 5.68 8.27
C PRO A 58 4.25 5.25 6.81
N VAL A 59 5.05 5.84 5.94
CA VAL A 59 5.09 5.55 4.50
C VAL A 59 6.52 5.44 4.05
N THR A 60 6.85 4.35 3.35
CA THR A 60 8.12 4.14 2.69
C THR A 60 8.00 4.34 1.19
N ILE A 61 9.08 4.77 0.55
CA ILE A 61 9.14 4.90 -0.91
C ILE A 61 9.87 3.66 -1.43
N LYS A 62 9.21 2.89 -2.28
CA LYS A 62 9.73 1.66 -2.85
C LYS A 62 10.16 1.80 -4.32
N TYR A 63 9.74 2.88 -4.97
CA TYR A 63 10.20 3.27 -6.29
C TYR A 63 9.97 4.77 -6.49
N PRO A 64 10.93 5.54 -7.05
CA PRO A 64 12.27 5.11 -7.49
C PRO A 64 13.12 4.53 -6.37
N ASP A 65 14.22 3.84 -6.74
CA ASP A 65 15.15 3.25 -5.79
C ASP A 65 15.83 4.33 -4.91
N ASP A 66 16.29 3.94 -3.74
CA ASP A 66 16.78 4.85 -2.70
C ASP A 66 17.94 5.74 -3.15
N ASP A 67 18.80 5.22 -4.04
CA ASP A 67 19.97 5.90 -4.60
C ASP A 67 19.64 6.69 -5.87
N GLU A 68 18.47 6.54 -6.44
CA GLU A 68 18.00 7.21 -7.66
C GLU A 68 17.04 8.37 -7.37
N ILE A 69 16.25 8.26 -6.32
CA ILE A 69 15.24 9.26 -5.99
C ILE A 69 15.85 10.59 -5.52
N THR A 70 15.41 11.69 -6.11
CA THR A 70 15.84 13.02 -5.70
C THR A 70 15.02 13.56 -4.53
N TYR A 71 15.56 14.56 -3.84
CA TYR A 71 14.86 15.25 -2.75
C TYR A 71 13.54 15.90 -3.21
N GLU A 72 13.51 16.45 -4.43
CA GLU A 72 12.33 17.06 -5.02
C GLU A 72 11.24 16.01 -5.27
N GLN A 73 11.62 14.83 -5.73
CA GLN A 73 10.71 13.70 -5.94
C GLN A 73 10.16 13.15 -4.62
N GLU A 74 11.00 13.01 -3.60
CA GLU A 74 10.56 12.64 -2.24
C GLU A 74 9.50 13.61 -1.71
N ASN A 75 9.77 14.92 -1.81
CA ASN A 75 8.83 15.94 -1.36
C ASN A 75 7.53 15.94 -2.17
N TYR A 76 7.62 15.70 -3.47
CA TYR A 76 6.45 15.63 -4.34
C TYR A 76 5.53 14.49 -3.91
N ILE A 77 6.04 13.27 -3.82
CA ILE A 77 5.20 12.10 -3.50
C ILE A 77 4.66 12.16 -2.06
N ALA A 78 5.47 12.63 -1.10
CA ALA A 78 5.02 12.85 0.26
C ALA A 78 3.88 13.89 0.33
N SER A 79 4.04 15.02 -0.36
CA SER A 79 3.01 16.06 -0.42
C SER A 79 1.74 15.54 -1.10
N HIS A 80 1.89 14.71 -2.12
CA HIS A 80 0.77 14.13 -2.86
C HIS A 80 -0.02 13.13 -2.00
N PHE A 81 0.67 12.27 -1.26
CA PHE A 81 0.02 11.35 -0.31
C PHE A 81 -0.68 12.11 0.85
N ILE A 82 -0.09 13.21 1.32
CA ILE A 82 -0.72 14.08 2.32
C ILE A 82 -2.02 14.70 1.80
N LYS A 83 -2.13 15.02 0.50
CA LYS A 83 -3.41 15.48 -0.09
C LYS A 83 -4.48 14.40 0.00
N LEU A 84 -4.14 13.14 -0.34
CA LEU A 84 -5.06 12.02 -0.18
C LEU A 84 -5.55 11.88 1.27
N THR A 85 -4.64 11.81 2.23
CA THR A 85 -5.01 11.67 3.65
C THR A 85 -5.82 12.86 4.15
N THR A 86 -5.48 14.07 3.73
CA THR A 86 -6.25 15.27 4.07
C THR A 86 -7.68 15.21 3.50
N ALA A 87 -7.83 14.75 2.26
CA ALA A 87 -9.14 14.61 1.64
C ALA A 87 -9.99 13.55 2.34
N VAL A 88 -9.41 12.39 2.71
CA VAL A 88 -10.09 11.32 3.45
C VAL A 88 -10.65 11.82 4.79
N TYR A 89 -9.89 12.63 5.52
CA TYR A 89 -10.28 13.14 6.85
C TYR A 89 -11.02 14.47 6.82
N SER A 90 -11.30 15.02 5.65
CA SER A 90 -12.07 16.27 5.53
C SER A 90 -13.57 16.02 5.72
N SER A 91 -14.31 17.05 6.11
CA SER A 91 -15.79 16.99 6.13
C SER A 91 -16.40 16.79 4.74
N GLY A 92 -15.67 17.12 3.69
CA GLY A 92 -16.05 16.94 2.28
C GLY A 92 -15.45 15.68 1.66
N TYR A 93 -15.09 14.66 2.45
CA TYR A 93 -14.39 13.46 1.97
C TYR A 93 -15.02 12.79 0.76
N SER A 94 -16.34 12.78 0.65
CA SER A 94 -17.10 12.16 -0.45
C SER A 94 -17.46 13.10 -1.60
N ASP A 95 -17.01 14.36 -1.54
CA ASP A 95 -17.27 15.32 -2.62
C ASP A 95 -16.60 14.85 -3.92
N PRO A 96 -17.36 14.70 -5.02
CA PRO A 96 -16.78 14.26 -6.29
C PRO A 96 -15.68 15.18 -6.85
N ALA A 97 -15.69 16.46 -6.50
CA ALA A 97 -14.73 17.45 -7.01
C ALA A 97 -13.48 17.62 -6.12
N ASN A 98 -13.62 17.41 -4.79
CA ASN A 98 -12.56 17.75 -3.84
C ASN A 98 -12.29 16.64 -2.82
N GLY A 99 -13.06 15.57 -2.82
CA GLY A 99 -12.93 14.44 -1.89
C GLY A 99 -11.81 13.46 -2.29
N PHE A 100 -11.69 12.37 -1.53
CA PHE A 100 -10.64 11.39 -1.71
C PHE A 100 -10.61 10.73 -3.09
N GLY A 101 -11.76 10.65 -3.79
CA GLY A 101 -11.85 10.11 -5.15
C GLY A 101 -11.01 10.85 -6.20
N GLN A 102 -10.49 12.05 -5.89
CA GLN A 102 -9.53 12.77 -6.72
C GLN A 102 -8.12 12.17 -6.61
N TYR A 103 -7.81 11.53 -5.49
CA TYR A 103 -6.46 11.05 -5.16
C TYR A 103 -6.37 9.52 -5.01
N MET A 104 -7.49 8.81 -5.12
CA MET A 104 -7.55 7.37 -4.91
C MET A 104 -8.41 6.73 -6.01
N ASP A 105 -7.89 5.66 -6.60
CA ASP A 105 -8.67 4.79 -7.46
C ASP A 105 -9.54 3.86 -6.59
N ILE A 106 -10.83 4.10 -6.61
CA ILE A 106 -11.80 3.40 -5.75
C ILE A 106 -11.89 1.92 -6.10
N GLU A 107 -11.77 1.56 -7.37
CA GLU A 107 -11.88 0.16 -7.79
C GLU A 107 -10.70 -0.66 -7.26
N THR A 108 -9.49 -0.16 -7.39
CA THR A 108 -8.31 -0.85 -6.86
C THR A 108 -8.32 -0.92 -5.35
N PHE A 109 -8.78 0.13 -4.67
CA PHE A 109 -8.98 0.12 -3.22
C PHE A 109 -9.99 -0.96 -2.80
N LEU A 110 -11.15 -1.03 -3.44
CA LEU A 110 -12.16 -2.03 -3.11
C LEU A 110 -11.67 -3.47 -3.36
N ARG A 111 -10.89 -3.68 -4.40
CA ARG A 111 -10.26 -4.98 -4.66
C ARG A 111 -9.27 -5.35 -3.56
N HIS A 112 -8.40 -4.43 -3.16
CA HIS A 112 -7.47 -4.63 -2.05
C HIS A 112 -8.21 -4.94 -0.75
N PHE A 113 -9.21 -4.13 -0.40
CA PHE A 113 -10.07 -4.31 0.76
C PHE A 113 -10.72 -5.70 0.77
N LEU A 114 -11.39 -6.10 -0.32
CA LEU A 114 -12.06 -7.39 -0.39
C LEU A 114 -11.10 -8.58 -0.27
N VAL A 115 -9.91 -8.49 -0.85
CA VAL A 115 -8.91 -9.55 -0.75
C VAL A 115 -8.42 -9.69 0.69
N GLY A 116 -8.10 -8.58 1.35
CA GLY A 116 -7.67 -8.56 2.75
C GLY A 116 -8.73 -9.10 3.70
N GLU A 117 -9.96 -8.61 3.60
CA GLU A 117 -11.06 -9.06 4.45
C GLU A 117 -11.42 -10.53 4.21
N TYR A 118 -11.50 -10.95 2.94
CA TYR A 118 -11.83 -12.35 2.61
C TYR A 118 -10.76 -13.34 3.08
N SER A 119 -9.50 -12.97 3.00
CA SER A 119 -8.40 -13.82 3.47
C SER A 119 -8.18 -13.74 4.99
N GLY A 120 -8.78 -12.77 5.68
CA GLY A 120 -8.54 -12.52 7.10
C GLY A 120 -7.08 -12.13 7.38
N ASN A 121 -6.44 -11.41 6.45
CA ASN A 121 -5.06 -10.97 6.62
C ASN A 121 -5.01 -9.79 7.60
N THR A 122 -4.57 -10.03 8.82
CA THR A 122 -4.49 -9.02 9.89
C THR A 122 -3.52 -7.89 9.59
N ASP A 123 -2.58 -8.11 8.67
CA ASP A 123 -1.60 -7.11 8.24
C ASP A 123 -2.04 -6.30 6.99
N THR A 124 -3.26 -6.53 6.52
CA THR A 124 -3.76 -5.96 5.25
C THR A 124 -3.75 -4.44 5.20
N TYR A 125 -3.75 -3.77 6.36
CA TYR A 125 -3.74 -2.30 6.46
C TYR A 125 -2.38 -1.71 6.85
N TRP A 126 -1.36 -2.55 7.10
CA TRP A 126 -0.02 -2.15 7.50
C TRP A 126 1.08 -2.57 6.53
N SER A 127 0.73 -3.35 5.52
CA SER A 127 1.59 -3.76 4.41
C SER A 127 0.93 -3.39 3.09
N VAL A 128 0.61 -2.10 2.92
CA VAL A 128 -0.19 -1.61 1.78
C VAL A 128 0.69 -0.97 0.74
N ARG A 129 0.89 -1.64 -0.38
CA ARG A 129 1.54 -1.04 -1.54
C ARG A 129 0.56 -0.25 -2.39
N MET A 130 1.01 0.91 -2.80
CA MET A 130 0.25 1.81 -3.66
C MET A 130 1.15 2.33 -4.77
N THR A 131 0.58 2.44 -5.96
CA THR A 131 1.29 2.99 -7.12
C THR A 131 0.63 4.26 -7.61
N LYS A 132 1.43 5.20 -8.11
CA LYS A 132 0.97 6.41 -8.77
C LYS A 132 1.60 6.46 -10.16
N LYS A 133 0.77 6.53 -11.18
CA LYS A 133 1.23 6.67 -12.58
C LYS A 133 1.67 8.11 -12.87
N LYS A 134 2.45 8.25 -13.91
CA LYS A 134 2.85 9.56 -14.42
C LYS A 134 1.61 10.36 -14.83
N ASP A 135 1.61 11.65 -14.44
CA ASP A 135 0.55 12.60 -14.76
C ASP A 135 -0.87 12.19 -14.30
N ASP A 136 -0.97 11.15 -13.46
CA ASP A 136 -2.23 10.75 -12.81
C ASP A 136 -2.19 11.16 -11.34
N ASP A 137 -3.24 11.79 -10.86
CA ASP A 137 -3.33 12.20 -9.45
C ASP A 137 -3.76 11.07 -8.51
N LYS A 138 -4.16 9.92 -9.07
CA LYS A 138 -4.70 8.82 -8.27
C LYS A 138 -3.66 7.80 -7.87
N PHE A 139 -3.70 7.43 -6.60
CA PHE A 139 -3.07 6.21 -6.12
C PHE A 139 -3.92 4.99 -6.46
N ASN A 140 -3.27 3.96 -7.00
CA ASN A 140 -3.83 2.64 -7.21
C ASN A 140 -3.32 1.71 -6.10
N PHE A 141 -4.22 0.96 -5.47
CA PHE A 141 -3.88 0.01 -4.41
C PHE A 141 -3.40 -1.31 -5.01
N GLY A 142 -2.23 -1.75 -4.59
CA GLY A 142 -1.56 -2.94 -5.07
C GLY A 142 -0.15 -2.69 -5.59
N PRO A 143 0.55 -3.77 -5.93
CA PRO A 143 0.11 -5.17 -5.84
C PRO A 143 -0.12 -5.62 -4.40
N VAL A 144 -1.08 -6.54 -4.19
CA VAL A 144 -1.28 -7.19 -2.90
C VAL A 144 -0.09 -8.10 -2.61
N TRP A 145 0.36 -8.12 -1.35
CA TRP A 145 1.52 -8.89 -0.91
C TRP A 145 1.41 -9.17 0.59
N ASP A 146 2.32 -9.96 1.13
CA ASP A 146 2.47 -10.23 2.56
C ASP A 146 1.24 -10.87 3.19
N PHE A 147 0.89 -12.05 2.71
CA PHE A 147 -0.28 -12.82 3.16
C PHE A 147 0.11 -13.98 4.08
N ASP A 148 1.25 -13.89 4.76
CA ASP A 148 1.70 -14.91 5.69
C ASP A 148 0.84 -14.99 6.96
N LEU A 149 0.17 -13.90 7.34
CA LEU A 149 -0.79 -13.84 8.45
C LEU A 149 -2.24 -14.14 8.02
N ALA A 150 -2.48 -14.40 6.73
CA ALA A 150 -3.80 -14.69 6.21
C ALA A 150 -4.28 -16.14 6.53
N PHE A 151 -5.57 -16.39 6.30
CA PHE A 151 -6.19 -17.72 6.42
C PHE A 151 -5.99 -18.38 7.79
N GLU A 152 -6.24 -17.62 8.85
CA GLU A 152 -6.13 -18.04 10.26
C GLU A 152 -4.68 -18.41 10.69
N ASN A 153 -3.68 -17.93 9.98
CA ASN A 153 -2.28 -18.14 10.35
C ASN A 153 -1.76 -17.14 11.39
N ASP A 154 -2.58 -16.21 11.83
CA ASP A 154 -2.33 -15.30 12.95
C ASP A 154 -3.20 -15.67 14.15
N ARG A 155 -2.61 -15.66 15.35
CA ARG A 155 -3.32 -15.92 16.62
C ARG A 155 -4.39 -14.87 16.94
N SER A 156 -4.30 -13.69 16.34
CA SER A 156 -5.25 -12.60 16.50
C SER A 156 -6.42 -12.69 15.54
N THR A 157 -6.36 -13.58 14.54
CA THR A 157 -7.43 -13.76 13.55
C THR A 157 -8.57 -14.59 14.16
N TYR A 158 -9.78 -14.08 14.08
CA TYR A 158 -10.95 -14.89 14.44
C TYR A 158 -11.18 -15.99 13.41
N PRO A 159 -11.46 -17.25 13.85
CA PRO A 159 -11.73 -18.34 12.92
C PRO A 159 -12.93 -18.01 12.04
N ILE A 160 -12.73 -17.96 10.74
CA ILE A 160 -13.77 -17.69 9.73
C ILE A 160 -14.94 -18.68 9.84
N ASN A 161 -14.70 -19.86 10.44
CA ASN A 161 -15.65 -20.96 10.59
C ASN A 161 -16.51 -20.90 11.86
N GLU A 162 -16.27 -20.01 12.82
CA GLU A 162 -17.03 -19.94 14.07
C GLU A 162 -18.09 -18.85 14.06
N ASN A 163 -19.13 -19.02 13.26
CA ASN A 163 -20.31 -18.13 13.24
C ASN A 163 -19.99 -16.64 12.96
N ALA A 164 -19.05 -16.39 12.07
CA ALA A 164 -18.71 -15.06 11.61
C ALA A 164 -19.97 -14.26 11.25
N LYS A 165 -20.30 -13.31 12.08
CA LYS A 165 -21.34 -12.34 11.76
C LYS A 165 -20.67 -11.29 10.91
N LEU A 166 -20.86 -11.34 9.61
CA LEU A 166 -20.29 -10.47 8.59
C LEU A 166 -20.21 -8.97 8.94
N THR A 167 -20.97 -8.52 9.91
CA THR A 167 -21.04 -7.11 10.33
C THR A 167 -20.13 -6.75 11.49
N ASN A 168 -19.58 -7.72 12.23
CA ASN A 168 -18.81 -7.45 13.45
C ASN A 168 -17.38 -8.01 13.43
N GLU A 169 -16.98 -8.62 12.32
CA GLU A 169 -15.74 -9.40 12.23
C GLU A 169 -14.85 -8.99 11.05
N TRP A 170 -15.21 -7.92 10.38
CA TRP A 170 -14.34 -7.33 9.37
C TRP A 170 -13.11 -6.72 10.06
N LEU A 171 -11.93 -6.98 9.53
CA LEU A 171 -10.66 -6.48 10.08
C LEU A 171 -10.67 -4.95 10.21
N CYS A 172 -11.26 -4.25 9.27
CA CYS A 172 -11.38 -2.79 9.31
C CYS A 172 -12.24 -2.24 10.47
N MET A 173 -12.93 -3.12 11.21
CA MET A 173 -13.77 -2.75 12.35
C MET A 173 -13.17 -3.16 13.70
N GLN A 174 -12.02 -3.81 13.70
CA GLN A 174 -11.23 -4.17 14.87
C GLN A 174 -10.25 -3.06 15.23
#